data_b1a40c2da7096579720a4169f771a7d8
#
_entry.id   b1a40c2da7096579720a4169f771a7d8
#
_cell.length_a   1.000
_cell.length_b   1.000
_cell.length_c   1.000
_cell.angle_alpha   90.00
_cell.angle_beta   90.00
_cell.angle_gamma   90.00
#
_symmetry.space_group_name_H-M   'P 1'
#
loop_
_entity.id
_entity.type
_entity.pdbx_description
1 polymer ?
#
loop_
_entity_poly.entity_id
_entity_poly.type
_entity_poly.pdbx_seq_one_letter_code
_entity_poly.pdbx_strand_id
1 'polypeptide(L)'
;MSPVQATWKPHEKHGSLTTRSDLPDTVFAFPAERKEPLTDARHVRNAVARFDQVVDVSDKERALAFANIKKAARHYDVDLSESDWHELGVRPQPRRKESARRGAETRKRTGQAESAARKGAATRKRLGIAKQAAKKAAATRRAGR
;
A
#
# COMPACT_ATOMS: atom_id res chain seq x y z
N MET A 1 6.83 13.81 33.24
CA MET A 1 6.87 12.52 32.52
C MET A 1 8.20 12.35 31.85
N SER A 2 8.89 11.27 32.12
CA SER A 2 10.15 10.98 31.44
C SER A 2 9.88 10.56 29.99
N PRO A 3 10.65 11.05 29.01
CA PRO A 3 10.49 10.60 27.64
C PRO A 3 10.77 9.09 27.53
N VAL A 4 9.97 8.40 26.76
CA VAL A 4 10.15 6.99 26.50
C VAL A 4 11.45 6.80 25.74
N GLN A 5 12.40 6.09 26.34
CA GLN A 5 13.70 5.84 25.71
C GLN A 5 13.59 4.68 24.72
N ALA A 6 14.09 4.91 23.51
CA ALA A 6 14.16 3.88 22.49
C ALA A 6 15.10 2.74 22.90
N THR A 7 14.65 1.52 22.79
CA THR A 7 15.43 0.30 23.04
C THR A 7 16.08 -0.25 21.78
N TRP A 8 15.70 0.26 20.62
CA TRP A 8 16.21 -0.19 19.33
C TRP A 8 17.72 -0.03 19.20
N LYS A 9 18.36 -1.05 18.66
CA LYS A 9 19.78 -1.05 18.30
C LYS A 9 19.94 -1.55 16.87
N PRO A 10 20.86 -0.96 16.08
CA PRO A 10 21.15 -1.43 14.73
C PRO A 10 21.72 -2.85 14.79
N HIS A 11 21.32 -3.67 13.87
CA HIS A 11 21.83 -5.03 13.71
C HIS A 11 22.72 -5.08 12.45
N GLU A 12 23.99 -5.26 12.66
CA GLU A 12 25.00 -5.15 11.57
C GLU A 12 25.08 -6.37 10.66
N LYS A 13 24.55 -7.50 11.07
CA LYS A 13 24.60 -8.74 10.28
C LYS A 13 23.29 -8.99 9.54
N HIS A 14 23.08 -8.29 8.43
CA HIS A 14 21.87 -8.44 7.64
C HIS A 14 21.91 -9.59 6.62
N GLY A 15 23.09 -10.06 6.25
CA GLY A 15 23.28 -10.90 5.07
C GLY A 15 22.81 -12.35 5.17
N SER A 16 22.60 -12.90 6.36
CA SER A 16 22.24 -14.31 6.54
C SER A 16 21.01 -14.56 7.40
N LEU A 17 20.41 -13.52 7.98
CA LEU A 17 19.21 -13.65 8.81
C LEU A 17 17.96 -13.53 7.95
N THR A 18 17.53 -14.65 7.42
CA THR A 18 16.34 -14.74 6.55
C THR A 18 15.05 -14.95 7.35
N THR A 19 15.15 -15.36 8.61
CA THR A 19 13.99 -15.66 9.43
C THR A 19 13.84 -14.66 10.57
N ARG A 20 12.60 -14.24 10.81
CA ARG A 20 12.22 -13.32 11.88
C ARG A 20 12.60 -13.84 13.27
N SER A 21 12.65 -15.14 13.45
CA SER A 21 13.02 -15.80 14.71
C SER A 21 14.50 -15.59 15.11
N ASP A 22 15.36 -15.32 14.14
CA ASP A 22 16.81 -15.19 14.38
C ASP A 22 17.21 -13.75 14.75
N LEU A 23 16.29 -12.80 14.64
CA LEU A 23 16.53 -11.41 14.99
C LEU A 23 16.44 -11.18 16.51
N PRO A 24 17.36 -10.38 17.10
CA PRO A 24 17.25 -10.01 18.51
C PRO A 24 16.05 -9.07 18.75
N ASP A 25 15.50 -9.08 19.95
CA ASP A 25 14.34 -8.27 20.33
C ASP A 25 14.58 -6.76 20.15
N THR A 26 15.83 -6.32 20.30
CA THR A 26 16.22 -4.92 20.13
C THR A 26 16.08 -4.38 18.70
N VAL A 27 15.88 -5.23 17.71
CA VAL A 27 15.69 -4.85 16.30
C VAL A 27 14.23 -4.52 15.98
N PHE A 28 13.30 -4.96 16.81
CA PHE A 28 11.85 -4.76 16.59
C PHE A 28 11.37 -3.40 17.11
N ALA A 29 10.41 -2.81 16.42
CA ALA A 29 9.68 -1.65 16.92
C ALA A 29 8.91 -2.00 18.20
N PHE A 30 8.21 -3.15 18.18
CA PHE A 30 7.51 -3.73 19.32
C PHE A 30 8.30 -4.93 19.85
N PRO A 31 9.27 -4.71 20.76
CA PRO A 31 10.16 -5.80 21.18
C PRO A 31 9.47 -6.91 21.96
N ALA A 32 8.42 -6.59 22.74
CA ALA A 32 7.67 -7.58 23.51
C ALA A 32 6.92 -8.58 22.62
N GLU A 33 6.27 -8.07 21.57
CA GLU A 33 5.51 -8.86 20.60
C GLU A 33 6.35 -9.35 19.42
N ARG A 34 7.58 -8.87 19.31
CA ARG A 34 8.48 -9.13 18.17
C ARG A 34 7.81 -8.82 16.82
N LYS A 35 7.17 -7.65 16.74
CA LYS A 35 6.50 -7.13 15.54
C LYS A 35 7.27 -5.97 14.95
N GLU A 36 7.13 -5.80 13.65
CA GLU A 36 7.75 -4.75 12.84
C GLU A 36 9.27 -4.67 13.01
N PRO A 37 10.04 -5.57 12.38
CA PRO A 37 11.51 -5.52 12.42
C PRO A 37 12.03 -4.28 11.70
N LEU A 38 12.99 -3.61 12.30
CA LEU A 38 13.61 -2.38 11.79
C LEU A 38 15.06 -2.66 11.38
N THR A 39 15.23 -3.47 10.35
CA THR A 39 16.55 -3.95 9.88
C THR A 39 17.14 -3.10 8.77
N ASP A 40 16.32 -2.35 8.07
CA ASP A 40 16.73 -1.46 6.97
C ASP A 40 15.70 -0.34 6.74
N ALA A 41 16.02 0.59 5.84
CA ALA A 41 15.14 1.71 5.49
C ALA A 41 13.77 1.26 4.98
N ARG A 42 13.69 0.15 4.26
CA ARG A 42 12.45 -0.40 3.74
C ARG A 42 11.54 -0.91 4.86
N HIS A 43 12.12 -1.62 5.82
CA HIS A 43 11.40 -2.11 7.00
C HIS A 43 10.92 -0.97 7.88
N VAL A 44 11.70 0.08 8.05
CA VAL A 44 11.27 1.30 8.76
C VAL A 44 10.05 1.93 8.10
N ARG A 45 10.04 2.10 6.77
CA ARG A 45 8.88 2.63 6.05
C ARG A 45 7.66 1.72 6.17
N ASN A 46 7.86 0.41 6.13
CA ASN A 46 6.78 -0.57 6.33
C ASN A 46 6.20 -0.50 7.75
N ALA A 47 7.06 -0.35 8.76
CA ALA A 47 6.64 -0.21 10.15
C ALA A 47 5.76 1.04 10.36
N VAL A 48 6.14 2.15 9.76
CA VAL A 48 5.34 3.40 9.76
C VAL A 48 3.98 3.17 9.08
N ALA A 49 3.96 2.50 7.94
CA ALA A 49 2.72 2.27 7.18
C ALA A 49 1.77 1.27 7.84
N ARG A 50 2.28 0.36 8.66
CA ARG A 50 1.53 -0.72 9.32
C ARG A 50 1.34 -0.52 10.82
N PHE A 51 1.76 0.60 11.34
CA PHE A 51 1.76 0.87 12.78
C PHE A 51 0.38 0.69 13.43
N ASP A 52 -0.66 1.16 12.76
CA ASP A 52 -2.05 1.05 13.21
C ASP A 52 -2.63 -0.38 13.12
N GLN A 53 -1.99 -1.23 12.31
CA GLN A 53 -2.41 -2.63 12.15
C GLN A 53 -1.93 -3.53 13.30
N VAL A 54 -1.03 -3.04 14.13
CA VAL A 54 -0.57 -3.76 15.32
C VAL A 54 -1.62 -3.64 16.41
N VAL A 55 -2.33 -4.73 16.66
CA VAL A 55 -3.37 -4.85 17.68
C VAL A 55 -2.82 -5.47 18.96
N ASP A 56 -3.58 -5.39 20.04
CA ASP A 56 -3.26 -5.99 21.36
C ASP A 56 -1.97 -5.41 21.98
N VAL A 57 -1.73 -4.13 21.76
CA VAL A 57 -0.62 -3.37 22.34
C VAL A 57 -1.13 -2.16 23.10
N SER A 58 -0.50 -1.86 24.22
CA SER A 58 -0.84 -0.69 25.04
C SER A 58 -0.28 0.61 24.42
N ASP A 59 -0.82 1.75 24.85
CA ASP A 59 -0.32 3.06 24.45
C ASP A 59 1.15 3.27 24.82
N LYS A 60 1.60 2.68 25.92
CA LYS A 60 2.99 2.71 26.37
C LYS A 60 3.90 1.94 25.38
N GLU A 61 3.45 0.80 24.90
CA GLU A 61 4.15 0.02 23.88
C GLU A 61 4.16 0.73 22.54
N ARG A 62 3.08 1.41 22.17
CA ARG A 62 3.01 2.28 20.97
C ARG A 62 3.98 3.44 21.05
N ALA A 63 4.09 4.09 22.20
CA ALA A 63 5.05 5.17 22.43
C ALA A 63 6.50 4.67 22.33
N LEU A 64 6.79 3.49 22.88
CA LEU A 64 8.09 2.83 22.76
C LEU A 64 8.41 2.46 21.31
N ALA A 65 7.45 1.86 20.62
CA ALA A 65 7.59 1.47 19.21
C ALA A 65 7.86 2.70 18.32
N PHE A 66 7.20 3.81 18.57
CA PHE A 66 7.45 5.05 17.86
C PHE A 66 8.85 5.60 18.13
N ALA A 67 9.32 5.57 19.38
CA ALA A 67 10.68 5.95 19.72
C ALA A 67 11.71 5.07 19.01
N ASN A 68 11.45 3.77 18.92
CA ASN A 68 12.29 2.82 18.19
C ASN A 68 12.31 3.11 16.68
N ILE A 69 11.16 3.34 16.08
CA ILE A 69 11.02 3.72 14.66
C ILE A 69 11.77 5.02 14.38
N LYS A 70 11.60 6.02 15.23
CA LYS A 70 12.27 7.32 15.09
C LYS A 70 13.81 7.19 15.15
N LYS A 71 14.32 6.34 16.04
CA LYS A 71 15.75 6.06 16.13
C LYS A 71 16.28 5.32 14.91
N ALA A 72 15.58 4.29 14.46
CA ALA A 72 15.91 3.54 13.25
C ALA A 72 15.83 4.41 11.99
N ALA A 73 14.81 5.26 11.88
CA ALA A 73 14.65 6.20 10.77
C ALA A 73 15.85 7.13 10.62
N ARG A 74 16.34 7.66 11.73
CA ARG A 74 17.58 8.48 11.73
C ARG A 74 18.81 7.69 11.30
N HIS A 75 18.90 6.45 11.73
CA HIS A 75 20.04 5.58 11.39
C HIS A 75 20.08 5.23 9.90
N TYR A 76 18.92 4.96 9.31
CA TYR A 76 18.79 4.57 7.90
C TYR A 76 18.43 5.73 6.96
N ASP A 77 18.51 6.96 7.43
CA ASP A 77 18.21 8.16 6.65
C ASP A 77 16.81 8.13 6.01
N VAL A 78 15.82 7.77 6.82
CA VAL A 78 14.41 7.76 6.43
C VAL A 78 13.72 8.98 7.01
N ASP A 79 13.13 9.79 6.15
CA ASP A 79 12.33 10.93 6.57
C ASP A 79 11.07 10.50 7.29
N LEU A 80 10.91 10.96 8.52
CA LEU A 80 9.74 10.77 9.33
C LEU A 80 9.12 12.14 9.63
N SER A 81 7.97 12.40 9.06
CA SER A 81 7.24 13.67 9.21
C SER A 81 6.42 13.75 10.48
N GLU A 82 6.12 12.60 11.05
CA GLU A 82 5.28 12.45 12.22
C GLU A 82 6.06 12.76 13.50
N SER A 83 5.47 13.54 14.38
CA SER A 83 6.07 13.91 15.68
C SER A 83 5.61 13.03 16.83
N ASP A 84 4.46 12.37 16.70
CA ASP A 84 3.83 11.52 17.70
C ASP A 84 3.30 10.23 17.05
N TRP A 85 3.22 9.15 17.84
CA TRP A 85 2.68 7.87 17.39
C TRP A 85 1.18 7.92 17.04
N HIS A 86 0.42 8.85 17.62
CA HIS A 86 -0.98 9.09 17.27
C HIS A 86 -1.14 9.52 15.80
N GLU A 87 -0.16 10.17 15.24
CA GLU A 87 -0.15 10.58 13.84
C GLU A 87 0.05 9.41 12.88
N LEU A 88 0.71 8.34 13.32
CA LEU A 88 0.94 7.14 12.51
C LEU A 88 -0.35 6.33 12.28
N GLY A 89 -1.24 6.26 13.29
CA GLY A 89 -2.49 5.51 13.21
C GLY A 89 -3.64 6.26 12.57
N VAL A 90 -3.57 7.57 12.55
CA VAL A 90 -4.61 8.48 12.08
C VAL A 90 -4.23 9.07 10.71
N ARG A 91 -3.69 8.27 9.80
CA ARG A 91 -3.75 8.73 8.41
C ARG A 91 -5.21 8.62 7.95
N PRO A 92 -6.00 9.72 8.08
CA PRO A 92 -7.28 9.75 7.43
C PRO A 92 -7.00 9.42 5.96
N GLN A 93 -7.87 8.73 5.31
CA GLN A 93 -7.80 8.27 3.93
C GLN A 93 -7.72 9.41 2.85
N PRO A 94 -7.12 10.62 3.09
CA PRO A 94 -7.07 11.64 2.05
C PRO A 94 -6.13 11.24 0.91
N ARG A 95 -5.09 10.48 1.20
CA ARG A 95 -4.13 10.12 0.13
C ARG A 95 -4.68 9.15 -0.90
N ARG A 96 -5.50 8.18 -0.52
CA ARG A 96 -6.17 7.30 -1.50
C ARG A 96 -7.23 8.05 -2.28
N LYS A 97 -8.05 8.86 -1.61
CA LYS A 97 -9.05 9.71 -2.26
C LYS A 97 -8.42 10.79 -3.15
N GLU A 98 -7.34 11.39 -2.69
CA GLU A 98 -6.63 12.42 -3.43
C GLU A 98 -5.83 11.85 -4.60
N SER A 99 -5.17 10.72 -4.44
CA SER A 99 -4.52 10.01 -5.55
C SER A 99 -5.55 9.52 -6.58
N ALA A 100 -6.70 9.02 -6.13
CA ALA A 100 -7.80 8.65 -7.00
C ALA A 100 -8.40 9.88 -7.71
N ARG A 101 -8.58 11.01 -7.02
CA ARG A 101 -9.01 12.28 -7.64
C ARG A 101 -8.00 12.80 -8.65
N ARG A 102 -6.72 12.85 -8.31
CA ARG A 102 -5.66 13.25 -9.24
C ARG A 102 -5.57 12.31 -10.44
N GLY A 103 -5.69 11.02 -10.23
CA GLY A 103 -5.73 10.03 -11.31
C GLY A 103 -6.95 10.19 -12.23
N ALA A 104 -8.14 10.44 -11.67
CA ALA A 104 -9.36 10.71 -12.42
C ALA A 104 -9.30 12.02 -13.19
N GLU A 105 -8.75 13.07 -12.58
CA GLU A 105 -8.56 14.37 -13.21
C GLU A 105 -7.53 14.31 -14.35
N THR A 106 -6.44 13.57 -14.17
CA THR A 106 -5.45 13.34 -15.23
C THR A 106 -6.07 12.56 -16.40
N ARG A 107 -6.87 11.55 -16.13
CA ARG A 107 -7.59 10.80 -17.17
C ARG A 107 -8.58 11.66 -17.95
N LYS A 108 -9.30 12.56 -17.28
CA LYS A 108 -10.17 13.56 -17.95
C LYS A 108 -9.36 14.50 -18.82
N ARG A 109 -8.24 15.02 -18.30
CA ARG A 109 -7.40 15.99 -19.02
C ARG A 109 -6.66 15.37 -20.22
N THR A 110 -6.27 14.11 -20.15
CA THR A 110 -5.58 13.40 -21.24
C THR A 110 -6.49 12.68 -22.21
N GLY A 111 -7.82 12.70 -22.00
CA GLY A 111 -8.79 12.05 -22.88
C GLY A 111 -8.72 10.52 -22.89
N GLN A 112 -7.95 9.91 -21.98
CA GLN A 112 -7.81 8.44 -21.93
C GLN A 112 -9.14 7.72 -21.61
N ALA A 113 -10.00 8.34 -20.82
CA ALA A 113 -11.32 7.79 -20.54
C ALA A 113 -12.24 7.81 -21.78
N GLU A 114 -12.18 8.86 -22.58
CA GLU A 114 -12.91 8.96 -23.83
C GLU A 114 -12.43 7.98 -24.89
N SER A 115 -11.11 7.81 -25.03
CA SER A 115 -10.56 6.84 -25.97
C SER A 115 -10.92 5.39 -25.62
N ALA A 116 -10.95 5.04 -24.34
CA ALA A 116 -11.40 3.72 -23.88
C ALA A 116 -12.90 3.51 -24.13
N ALA A 117 -13.73 4.52 -23.86
CA ALA A 117 -15.17 4.48 -24.15
C ALA A 117 -15.45 4.36 -25.66
N ARG A 118 -14.72 5.10 -26.51
CA ARG A 118 -14.81 5.01 -27.98
C ARG A 118 -14.41 3.63 -28.49
N LYS A 119 -13.33 3.02 -27.99
CA LYS A 119 -12.92 1.65 -28.32
C LYS A 119 -13.98 0.62 -27.93
N GLY A 120 -14.56 0.74 -26.74
CA GLY A 120 -15.64 -0.13 -26.28
C GLY A 120 -16.91 -0.02 -27.12
N ALA A 121 -17.30 1.20 -27.50
CA ALA A 121 -18.46 1.43 -28.38
C ALA A 121 -18.24 0.89 -29.80
N ALA A 122 -17.05 1.08 -30.37
CA ALA A 122 -16.67 0.53 -31.67
C ALA A 122 -16.71 -1.00 -31.69
N THR A 123 -16.22 -1.64 -30.62
CA THR A 123 -16.25 -3.09 -30.46
C THR A 123 -17.68 -3.62 -30.34
N ARG A 124 -18.56 -2.95 -29.60
CA ARG A 124 -19.99 -3.31 -29.49
C ARG A 124 -20.70 -3.18 -30.82
N LYS A 125 -20.47 -2.14 -31.61
CA LYS A 125 -20.99 -1.99 -32.97
C LYS A 125 -20.53 -3.10 -33.90
N ARG A 126 -19.27 -3.47 -33.89
CA ARG A 126 -18.70 -4.58 -34.66
C ARG A 126 -19.35 -5.92 -34.32
N LEU A 127 -19.53 -6.23 -33.04
CA LEU A 127 -20.19 -7.45 -32.57
C LEU A 127 -21.69 -7.44 -32.90
N GLY A 128 -22.36 -6.30 -32.85
CA GLY A 128 -23.77 -6.14 -33.27
C GLY A 128 -23.98 -6.38 -34.75
N ILE A 129 -23.11 -5.84 -35.61
CA ILE A 129 -23.15 -6.04 -37.07
C ILE A 129 -22.87 -7.50 -37.41
N ALA A 130 -21.93 -8.16 -36.75
CA ALA A 130 -21.62 -9.58 -36.95
C ALA A 130 -22.84 -10.48 -36.57
N LYS A 131 -23.54 -10.18 -35.50
CA LYS A 131 -24.76 -10.88 -35.10
C LYS A 131 -25.89 -10.68 -36.10
N GLN A 132 -26.09 -9.50 -36.64
CA GLN A 132 -27.12 -9.24 -37.65
C GLN A 132 -26.81 -9.94 -38.98
N ALA A 133 -25.56 -9.94 -39.41
CA ALA A 133 -25.11 -10.66 -40.62
C ALA A 133 -25.34 -12.17 -40.49
N ALA A 134 -24.99 -12.77 -39.36
CA ALA A 134 -25.21 -14.17 -39.06
C ALA A 134 -26.73 -14.52 -39.04
N LYS A 135 -27.55 -13.66 -38.49
CA LYS A 135 -29.03 -13.82 -38.46
C LYS A 135 -29.62 -13.73 -39.88
N LYS A 136 -29.17 -12.83 -40.74
CA LYS A 136 -29.55 -12.69 -42.12
C LYS A 136 -29.17 -13.92 -42.96
N ALA A 137 -27.94 -14.41 -42.80
CA ALA A 137 -27.46 -15.62 -43.49
C ALA A 137 -28.26 -16.87 -43.09
N ALA A 138 -28.64 -17.03 -41.83
CA ALA A 138 -29.47 -18.11 -41.36
C ALA A 138 -30.92 -18.04 -41.91
N ALA A 139 -31.48 -16.84 -42.02
CA ALA A 139 -32.80 -16.61 -42.63
C ALA A 139 -32.80 -16.95 -44.13
N THR A 140 -31.75 -16.58 -44.86
CA THR A 140 -31.60 -16.90 -46.30
C THR A 140 -31.47 -18.41 -46.56
N ARG A 141 -30.79 -19.14 -45.71
CA ARG A 141 -30.69 -20.62 -45.78
C ARG A 141 -32.00 -21.32 -45.50
N ARG A 142 -32.88 -20.77 -44.65
CA ARG A 142 -34.22 -21.30 -44.38
C ARG A 142 -35.22 -21.05 -45.51
N ALA A 143 -35.07 -19.93 -46.21
CA ALA A 143 -35.97 -19.58 -47.32
C ALA A 143 -35.64 -20.31 -48.65
N GLY A 144 -34.44 -20.90 -48.76
CA GLY A 144 -33.93 -21.61 -49.93
C GLY A 144 -34.20 -23.12 -49.94
N ARG A 145 -35.11 -23.63 -49.09
CA ARG A 145 -35.52 -25.04 -49.08
C ARG A 145 -36.97 -25.22 -49.57
#